data_234ec966a7c06ae95f974bc4ea4acf13
#
_entry.id   234ec966a7c06ae95f974bc4ea4acf13
#
_cell.length_a   1.000
_cell.length_b   1.000
_cell.length_c   1.000
_cell.angle_alpha   90.00
_cell.angle_beta   90.00
_cell.angle_gamma   90.00
#
_symmetry.space_group_name_H-M   'P 1'
#
loop_
_entity.id
_entity.type
_entity.pdbx_description
1 polymer ?
#
loop_
_entity_poly.entity_id
_entity_poly.type
_entity_poly.pdbx_seq_one_letter_code
_entity_poly.pdbx_strand_id
1 'polypeptide(L)'
;MKNKENILIVGAGLCGSLLALRLAQRGYKVEVYESRSDLRTTDISAGRSINLALSDRGFKALHLAGVEQKAREICIPMYGRLVHDIEGNTFASNYSGREGEYINSISRGDLNGILLTEAEKHENVTIHFNQKCTSIDIEKSTATFQNYQSKEEYTVKSDVIFGTDGAGSILRKSYYLEKKFLFSYSQDYLTHGYKELEIPADANGKHQISKDHLHIWPRGEYMLIALPNMDGSFTVTLFLGNEEGAYHFKGLDSEEKIKAFFVEQFPDALALIPNIAEEFSNNPTGALGTVKCSPWSYKNNTLIMGDAAHAVVPFYGQGMNASFEDVVVLDEILNQNLENWEAVFKAYTKARKQDADAIGELAVENYYEMRDHVANPLFKQKRKIEMDLEKNFPTEYFSKYSMVTFNADIGYDEAMRIGRAQDKVLLNMIADKDISTSMEMTKGELAIVLQKVQEETNAILKEDRIAGL
;
A
#
# COMPACT_ATOMS: atom_id res chain seq x y z
N MET A 1 16.60 7.24 -26.83
CA MET A 1 15.65 6.10 -26.82
C MET A 1 14.40 6.58 -27.51
N LYS A 2 14.13 6.22 -28.73
CA LYS A 2 12.99 6.76 -29.48
C LYS A 2 12.25 5.64 -30.21
N ASN A 3 10.96 5.53 -29.91
CA ASN A 3 9.84 5.04 -30.75
C ASN A 3 9.97 3.72 -31.54
N LYS A 4 10.97 2.86 -31.29
CA LYS A 4 11.11 1.56 -31.96
C LYS A 4 11.35 0.39 -31.02
N GLU A 5 11.55 0.66 -29.73
CA GLU A 5 11.81 -0.41 -28.75
C GLU A 5 10.51 -1.08 -28.33
N ASN A 6 10.53 -2.40 -28.36
CA ASN A 6 9.44 -3.23 -27.86
C ASN A 6 9.63 -3.41 -26.36
N ILE A 7 8.63 -3.04 -25.58
CA ILE A 7 8.60 -3.21 -24.14
C ILE A 7 7.61 -4.31 -23.79
N LEU A 8 8.08 -5.26 -23.01
CA LEU A 8 7.26 -6.30 -22.43
C LEU A 8 7.05 -6.03 -20.95
N ILE A 9 5.79 -6.06 -20.51
CA ILE A 9 5.40 -5.93 -19.09
C ILE A 9 4.80 -7.26 -18.65
N VAL A 10 5.36 -7.85 -17.61
CA VAL A 10 4.84 -9.07 -16.98
C VAL A 10 3.99 -8.68 -15.78
N GLY A 11 2.68 -8.94 -15.87
CA GLY A 11 1.68 -8.60 -14.87
C GLY A 11 0.91 -7.32 -15.19
N ALA A 12 -0.41 -7.42 -15.37
CA ALA A 12 -1.34 -6.32 -15.59
C ALA A 12 -2.08 -5.91 -14.30
N GLY A 13 -1.41 -5.99 -13.15
CA GLY A 13 -1.88 -5.40 -11.91
C GLY A 13 -1.82 -3.87 -11.97
N LEU A 14 -2.17 -3.18 -10.88
CA LEU A 14 -2.23 -1.71 -10.83
C LEU A 14 -0.93 -1.04 -11.31
N CYS A 15 0.24 -1.50 -10.82
CA CYS A 15 1.54 -0.98 -11.25
C CYS A 15 1.77 -1.20 -12.74
N GLY A 16 1.57 -2.43 -13.25
CA GLY A 16 1.81 -2.76 -14.65
C GLY A 16 0.86 -2.07 -15.62
N SER A 17 -0.40 -1.93 -15.25
CA SER A 17 -1.40 -1.22 -16.07
C SER A 17 -1.12 0.29 -16.15
N LEU A 18 -0.74 0.92 -15.03
CA LEU A 18 -0.35 2.32 -15.02
C LEU A 18 0.95 2.54 -15.82
N LEU A 19 1.94 1.64 -15.67
CA LEU A 19 3.18 1.69 -16.43
C LEU A 19 2.92 1.54 -17.93
N ALA A 20 2.06 0.60 -18.34
CA ALA A 20 1.68 0.40 -19.73
C ALA A 20 1.07 1.67 -20.32
N LEU A 21 0.12 2.28 -19.63
CA LEU A 21 -0.50 3.54 -20.05
C LEU A 21 0.55 4.65 -20.22
N ARG A 22 1.46 4.84 -19.25
CA ARG A 22 2.46 5.90 -19.32
C ARG A 22 3.49 5.68 -20.44
N LEU A 23 3.97 4.45 -20.61
CA LEU A 23 4.89 4.13 -21.70
C LEU A 23 4.23 4.26 -23.07
N ALA A 24 2.95 3.91 -23.20
CA ALA A 24 2.16 4.12 -24.40
C ALA A 24 2.04 5.61 -24.76
N GLN A 25 1.71 6.45 -23.80
CA GLN A 25 1.63 7.91 -23.96
C GLN A 25 2.98 8.54 -24.39
N ARG A 26 4.10 7.87 -24.06
CA ARG A 26 5.44 8.24 -24.51
C ARG A 26 5.81 7.69 -25.89
N GLY A 27 4.93 6.90 -26.51
CA GLY A 27 5.09 6.35 -27.85
C GLY A 27 5.91 5.05 -27.93
N TYR A 28 6.16 4.37 -26.80
CA TYR A 28 6.74 3.03 -26.82
C TYR A 28 5.72 2.00 -27.29
N LYS A 29 6.18 0.93 -27.96
CA LYS A 29 5.36 -0.23 -28.23
C LYS A 29 5.35 -1.14 -27.00
N VAL A 30 4.18 -1.40 -26.43
CA VAL A 30 4.02 -2.11 -25.16
C VAL A 30 3.19 -3.36 -25.35
N GLU A 31 3.71 -4.50 -24.90
CA GLU A 31 2.99 -5.76 -24.79
C GLU A 31 2.91 -6.15 -23.33
N VAL A 32 1.69 -6.34 -22.82
CA VAL A 32 1.42 -6.70 -21.41
C VAL A 32 0.91 -8.13 -21.35
N TYR A 33 1.47 -8.94 -20.47
CA TYR A 33 1.07 -10.33 -20.27
C TYR A 33 0.56 -10.54 -18.85
N GLU A 34 -0.71 -10.97 -18.73
CA GLU A 34 -1.41 -11.20 -17.48
C GLU A 34 -1.86 -12.65 -17.36
N SER A 35 -1.58 -13.25 -16.22
CA SER A 35 -1.91 -14.65 -15.93
C SER A 35 -3.41 -14.90 -15.76
N ARG A 36 -4.14 -13.91 -15.24
CA ARG A 36 -5.58 -13.99 -15.00
C ARG A 36 -6.38 -13.65 -16.26
N SER A 37 -7.67 -13.97 -16.23
CA SER A 37 -8.63 -13.48 -17.18
C SER A 37 -8.79 -11.95 -17.07
N ASP A 38 -9.35 -11.35 -18.09
CA ASP A 38 -9.71 -9.93 -18.06
C ASP A 38 -10.76 -9.69 -16.95
N LEU A 39 -10.35 -8.97 -15.93
CA LEU A 39 -11.20 -8.68 -14.78
C LEU A 39 -12.45 -7.84 -15.12
N ARG A 40 -12.44 -7.15 -16.27
CA ARG A 40 -13.58 -6.34 -16.76
C ARG A 40 -14.70 -7.19 -17.34
N THR A 41 -14.44 -8.44 -17.68
CA THR A 41 -15.37 -9.38 -18.34
C THR A 41 -15.78 -10.54 -17.43
N THR A 42 -15.15 -10.67 -16.25
CA THR A 42 -15.45 -11.72 -15.29
C THR A 42 -16.04 -11.13 -14.04
N ASP A 43 -17.12 -11.71 -13.53
CA ASP A 43 -17.64 -11.37 -12.21
C ASP A 43 -16.54 -11.69 -11.18
N ILE A 44 -15.99 -10.65 -10.58
CA ILE A 44 -15.08 -10.80 -9.45
C ILE A 44 -15.98 -11.24 -8.29
N SER A 45 -15.91 -12.52 -7.93
CA SER A 45 -16.65 -13.03 -6.77
C SER A 45 -16.34 -12.17 -5.54
N ALA A 46 -17.40 -11.80 -4.81
CA ALA A 46 -17.29 -11.16 -3.49
C ALA A 46 -16.23 -11.88 -2.65
N GLY A 47 -15.38 -11.14 -1.95
CA GLY A 47 -14.28 -11.68 -1.15
C GLY A 47 -12.90 -11.76 -1.83
N ARG A 48 -12.72 -11.19 -3.04
CA ARG A 48 -11.42 -11.12 -3.74
C ARG A 48 -11.00 -9.72 -4.17
N SER A 49 -11.78 -8.70 -3.87
CA SER A 49 -11.45 -7.31 -4.22
C SER A 49 -11.19 -6.51 -2.96
N ILE A 50 -9.93 -6.48 -2.53
CA ILE A 50 -9.51 -5.61 -1.42
C ILE A 50 -9.70 -4.16 -1.86
N ASN A 51 -10.42 -3.37 -1.06
CA ASN A 51 -10.39 -1.93 -1.19
C ASN A 51 -9.03 -1.40 -0.73
N LEU A 52 -8.59 -0.38 -1.43
CA LEU A 52 -7.32 0.26 -1.21
C LEU A 52 -7.53 1.67 -0.65
N ALA A 53 -6.55 2.13 0.12
CA ALA A 53 -6.48 3.51 0.56
C ALA A 53 -5.67 4.33 -0.46
N LEU A 54 -6.35 5.12 -1.29
CA LEU A 54 -5.71 6.01 -2.25
C LEU A 54 -5.38 7.34 -1.58
N SER A 55 -4.11 7.71 -1.58
CA SER A 55 -3.56 8.95 -1.01
C SER A 55 -3.06 9.92 -2.08
N ASP A 56 -2.56 11.08 -1.67
CA ASP A 56 -2.04 12.12 -2.58
C ASP A 56 -0.94 11.60 -3.51
N ARG A 57 -0.08 10.67 -3.02
CA ARG A 57 0.95 10.03 -3.86
C ARG A 57 0.35 9.24 -5.01
N GLY A 58 -0.71 8.49 -4.75
CA GLY A 58 -1.43 7.76 -5.78
C GLY A 58 -2.13 8.69 -6.76
N PHE A 59 -2.75 9.76 -6.28
CA PHE A 59 -3.36 10.77 -7.16
C PHE A 59 -2.34 11.49 -8.04
N LYS A 60 -1.13 11.79 -7.55
CA LYS A 60 -0.04 12.36 -8.37
C LYS A 60 0.25 11.48 -9.60
N ALA A 61 0.28 10.17 -9.43
CA ALA A 61 0.49 9.23 -10.53
C ALA A 61 -0.70 9.15 -11.51
N LEU A 62 -1.92 9.15 -10.97
CA LEU A 62 -3.14 9.14 -11.78
C LEU A 62 -3.33 10.45 -12.56
N HIS A 63 -2.95 11.58 -11.95
CA HIS A 63 -2.89 12.89 -12.63
C HIS A 63 -1.90 12.87 -13.79
N LEU A 64 -0.67 12.38 -13.56
CA LEU A 64 0.36 12.23 -14.57
C LEU A 64 -0.13 11.36 -15.75
N ALA A 65 -0.92 10.33 -15.49
CA ALA A 65 -1.49 9.46 -16.51
C ALA A 65 -2.77 10.01 -17.17
N GLY A 66 -3.33 11.12 -16.67
CA GLY A 66 -4.56 11.75 -17.19
C GLY A 66 -5.85 11.00 -16.81
N VAL A 67 -5.83 10.20 -15.75
CA VAL A 67 -6.98 9.37 -15.31
C VAL A 67 -7.49 9.73 -13.92
N GLU A 68 -6.95 10.78 -13.30
CA GLU A 68 -7.32 11.21 -11.95
C GLU A 68 -8.83 11.40 -11.78
N GLN A 69 -9.48 12.12 -12.70
CA GLN A 69 -10.91 12.41 -12.60
C GLN A 69 -11.75 11.12 -12.58
N LYS A 70 -11.39 10.14 -13.42
CA LYS A 70 -12.09 8.84 -13.46
C LYS A 70 -11.91 8.05 -12.17
N ALA A 71 -10.72 8.12 -11.55
CA ALA A 71 -10.48 7.51 -10.27
C ALA A 71 -11.27 8.19 -9.15
N ARG A 72 -11.38 9.53 -9.16
CA ARG A 72 -12.20 10.27 -8.20
C ARG A 72 -13.67 9.92 -8.25
N GLU A 73 -14.22 9.60 -9.42
CA GLU A 73 -15.61 9.19 -9.61
C GLU A 73 -15.96 7.86 -8.94
N ILE A 74 -14.96 7.01 -8.68
CA ILE A 74 -15.12 5.70 -8.02
C ILE A 74 -14.49 5.67 -6.60
N CYS A 75 -14.14 6.81 -6.06
CA CYS A 75 -13.59 6.95 -4.71
C CYS A 75 -14.67 7.32 -3.68
N ILE A 76 -14.49 6.82 -2.46
CA ILE A 76 -15.24 7.29 -1.29
C ILE A 76 -14.26 7.96 -0.34
N PRO A 77 -14.38 9.28 -0.08
CA PRO A 77 -13.56 9.97 0.90
C PRO A 77 -13.79 9.44 2.32
N MET A 78 -12.71 9.15 3.02
CA MET A 78 -12.72 8.80 4.44
C MET A 78 -11.95 9.87 5.21
N TYR A 79 -12.65 10.68 6.00
CA TYR A 79 -12.07 11.85 6.68
C TYR A 79 -11.34 11.49 7.97
N GLY A 80 -11.54 10.27 8.48
CA GLY A 80 -10.89 9.79 9.67
C GLY A 80 -11.08 8.30 9.89
N ARG A 81 -10.62 7.86 11.04
CA ARG A 81 -10.84 6.51 11.56
C ARG A 81 -12.01 6.54 12.55
N LEU A 82 -12.87 5.56 12.50
CA LEU A 82 -13.88 5.31 13.52
C LEU A 82 -13.49 4.03 14.26
N VAL A 83 -13.03 4.20 15.50
CA VAL A 83 -12.55 3.11 16.34
C VAL A 83 -13.71 2.55 17.17
N HIS A 84 -13.91 1.24 17.14
CA HIS A 84 -14.94 0.52 17.86
C HIS A 84 -14.33 -0.21 19.06
N ASP A 85 -14.81 0.08 20.26
CA ASP A 85 -14.44 -0.70 21.45
C ASP A 85 -15.22 -2.02 21.50
N ILE A 86 -14.98 -2.81 22.55
CA ILE A 86 -15.63 -4.11 22.70
C ILE A 86 -17.11 -4.01 23.10
N GLU A 87 -17.50 -2.91 23.71
CA GLU A 87 -18.87 -2.58 24.08
C GLU A 87 -19.69 -2.02 22.90
N GLY A 88 -19.04 -1.78 21.73
CA GLY A 88 -19.67 -1.20 20.54
C GLY A 88 -19.74 0.32 20.55
N ASN A 89 -19.07 1.01 21.51
CA ASN A 89 -18.95 2.45 21.44
C ASN A 89 -17.95 2.84 20.35
N THR A 90 -18.17 4.01 19.72
CA THR A 90 -17.34 4.48 18.63
C THR A 90 -16.65 5.81 18.97
N PHE A 91 -15.39 5.91 18.54
CA PHE A 91 -14.57 7.11 18.73
C PHE A 91 -13.97 7.55 17.39
N ALA A 92 -14.31 8.76 16.95
CA ALA A 92 -13.73 9.32 15.73
C ALA A 92 -12.31 9.85 15.99
N SER A 93 -11.40 9.59 15.07
CA SER A 93 -10.03 10.10 15.07
C SER A 93 -9.64 10.56 13.66
N ASN A 94 -9.41 11.85 13.49
CA ASN A 94 -8.96 12.40 12.22
C ASN A 94 -7.57 11.87 11.84
N TYR A 95 -7.27 11.85 10.54
CA TYR A 95 -5.95 11.47 10.03
C TYR A 95 -4.90 12.55 10.29
N SER A 96 -5.30 13.81 10.38
CA SER A 96 -4.44 14.96 10.58
C SER A 96 -5.20 16.08 11.30
N GLY A 97 -4.46 17.02 11.88
CA GLY A 97 -5.01 18.27 12.41
C GLY A 97 -5.34 19.31 11.33
N ARG A 98 -4.97 19.07 10.06
CA ARG A 98 -5.24 19.96 8.92
C ARG A 98 -6.61 19.70 8.33
N GLU A 99 -7.25 20.76 7.88
CA GLU A 99 -8.49 20.64 7.10
C GLU A 99 -8.17 20.11 5.69
N GLY A 100 -9.05 19.25 5.17
CA GLY A 100 -8.96 18.73 3.81
C GLY A 100 -8.01 17.54 3.60
N GLU A 101 -7.30 17.08 4.62
CA GLU A 101 -6.49 15.86 4.57
C GLU A 101 -7.35 14.63 4.88
N TYR A 102 -7.53 13.79 3.88
CA TYR A 102 -8.29 12.52 3.96
C TYR A 102 -7.74 11.49 2.97
N ILE A 103 -8.02 10.23 3.23
CA ILE A 103 -7.73 9.14 2.29
C ILE A 103 -8.99 8.70 1.58
N ASN A 104 -8.86 8.01 0.47
CA ASN A 104 -10.00 7.56 -0.32
C ASN A 104 -10.05 6.04 -0.35
N SER A 105 -11.21 5.47 -0.05
CA SER A 105 -11.47 4.07 -0.37
C SER A 105 -11.70 3.94 -1.86
N ILE A 106 -11.03 2.99 -2.49
CA ILE A 106 -11.18 2.70 -3.92
C ILE A 106 -11.13 1.20 -4.18
N SER A 107 -12.01 0.71 -5.02
CA SER A 107 -11.98 -0.68 -5.48
C SER A 107 -10.73 -0.93 -6.32
N ARG A 108 -9.93 -1.94 -5.91
CA ARG A 108 -8.75 -2.38 -6.66
C ARG A 108 -9.10 -2.83 -8.07
N GLY A 109 -10.23 -3.54 -8.21
CA GLY A 109 -10.70 -4.06 -9.48
C GLY A 109 -11.10 -2.95 -10.44
N ASP A 110 -11.91 -2.00 -9.97
CA ASP A 110 -12.41 -0.90 -10.81
C ASP A 110 -11.29 0.03 -11.24
N LEU A 111 -10.37 0.39 -10.32
CA LEU A 111 -9.22 1.21 -10.67
C LEU A 111 -8.34 0.50 -11.70
N ASN A 112 -8.08 -0.80 -11.55
CA ASN A 112 -7.29 -1.55 -12.52
C ASN A 112 -8.02 -1.63 -13.88
N GLY A 113 -9.35 -1.81 -13.87
CA GLY A 113 -10.19 -1.78 -15.08
C GLY A 113 -10.10 -0.45 -15.84
N ILE A 114 -10.11 0.68 -15.11
CA ILE A 114 -9.89 2.01 -15.71
C ILE A 114 -8.52 2.07 -16.37
N LEU A 115 -7.46 1.70 -15.66
CA LEU A 115 -6.09 1.76 -16.19
C LEU A 115 -5.89 0.89 -17.43
N LEU A 116 -6.42 -0.33 -17.43
CA LEU A 116 -6.40 -1.23 -18.58
C LEU A 116 -7.14 -0.64 -19.77
N THR A 117 -8.35 -0.12 -19.53
CA THR A 117 -9.19 0.48 -20.58
C THR A 117 -8.54 1.71 -21.20
N GLU A 118 -7.89 2.55 -20.39
CA GLU A 118 -7.18 3.72 -20.91
C GLU A 118 -5.91 3.34 -21.66
N ALA A 119 -5.18 2.31 -21.21
CA ALA A 119 -4.02 1.82 -21.91
C ALA A 119 -4.37 1.25 -23.30
N GLU A 120 -5.44 0.46 -23.41
CA GLU A 120 -5.89 -0.14 -24.69
C GLU A 120 -6.43 0.87 -25.72
N LYS A 121 -6.71 2.11 -25.33
CA LYS A 121 -7.03 3.18 -26.31
C LYS A 121 -5.84 3.59 -27.17
N HIS A 122 -4.63 3.23 -26.75
CA HIS A 122 -3.41 3.49 -27.50
C HIS A 122 -3.09 2.34 -28.45
N GLU A 123 -3.00 2.61 -29.76
CA GLU A 123 -2.71 1.61 -30.80
C GLU A 123 -1.38 0.87 -30.62
N ASN A 124 -0.48 1.43 -29.82
CA ASN A 124 0.83 0.87 -29.49
C ASN A 124 0.83 -0.01 -28.23
N VAL A 125 -0.35 -0.34 -27.68
CA VAL A 125 -0.52 -1.26 -26.55
C VAL A 125 -1.28 -2.52 -26.97
N THR A 126 -0.78 -3.67 -26.54
CA THR A 126 -1.50 -4.94 -26.64
C THR A 126 -1.47 -5.64 -25.29
N ILE A 127 -2.63 -6.09 -24.77
CA ILE A 127 -2.74 -6.81 -23.50
C ILE A 127 -3.16 -8.24 -23.76
N HIS A 128 -2.37 -9.19 -23.28
CA HIS A 128 -2.58 -10.62 -23.43
C HIS A 128 -3.00 -11.21 -22.09
N PHE A 129 -4.28 -11.55 -21.94
CA PHE A 129 -4.82 -12.22 -20.75
C PHE A 129 -4.68 -13.74 -20.82
N ASN A 130 -4.80 -14.40 -19.67
CA ASN A 130 -4.63 -15.87 -19.53
C ASN A 130 -3.24 -16.37 -19.94
N GLN A 131 -2.21 -15.55 -19.82
CA GLN A 131 -0.83 -15.85 -20.18
C GLN A 131 0.05 -15.84 -18.95
N LYS A 132 0.27 -17.00 -18.35
CA LYS A 132 1.10 -17.15 -17.16
C LYS A 132 2.58 -17.14 -17.55
N CYS A 133 3.34 -16.17 -17.07
CA CYS A 133 4.79 -16.19 -17.17
C CYS A 133 5.35 -17.38 -16.36
N THR A 134 6.12 -18.24 -16.98
CA THR A 134 6.71 -19.43 -16.35
C THR A 134 8.20 -19.29 -16.13
N SER A 135 8.90 -18.54 -16.99
CA SER A 135 10.34 -18.26 -16.85
C SER A 135 10.74 -17.01 -17.63
N ILE A 136 11.85 -16.40 -17.20
CA ILE A 136 12.49 -15.28 -17.91
C ILE A 136 13.99 -15.53 -18.00
N ASP A 137 14.52 -15.49 -19.22
CA ASP A 137 15.96 -15.52 -19.48
C ASP A 137 16.43 -14.05 -19.58
N ILE A 138 17.02 -13.57 -18.48
CA ILE A 138 17.46 -12.17 -18.37
C ILE A 138 18.66 -11.83 -19.27
N GLU A 139 19.46 -12.82 -19.67
CA GLU A 139 20.58 -12.62 -20.61
C GLU A 139 20.09 -12.41 -22.05
N LYS A 140 19.04 -13.16 -22.44
CA LYS A 140 18.50 -13.11 -23.81
C LYS A 140 17.33 -12.15 -23.98
N SER A 141 16.84 -11.54 -22.89
CA SER A 141 15.63 -10.71 -22.87
C SER A 141 14.41 -11.47 -23.44
N THR A 142 14.20 -12.69 -22.97
CA THR A 142 13.06 -13.53 -23.38
C THR A 142 12.24 -13.96 -22.18
N ALA A 143 10.92 -13.96 -22.36
CA ALA A 143 9.98 -14.48 -21.36
C ALA A 143 9.17 -15.62 -21.97
N THR A 144 8.99 -16.69 -21.22
CA THR A 144 8.17 -17.85 -21.62
C THR A 144 6.83 -17.75 -20.92
N PHE A 145 5.78 -17.90 -21.71
CA PHE A 145 4.39 -17.86 -21.25
C PHE A 145 3.70 -19.16 -21.53
N GLN A 146 2.81 -19.55 -20.62
CA GLN A 146 1.90 -20.66 -20.79
C GLN A 146 0.47 -20.11 -20.86
N ASN A 147 -0.24 -20.39 -21.92
CA ASN A 147 -1.66 -20.09 -22.01
C ASN A 147 -2.42 -20.94 -20.97
N TYR A 148 -3.22 -20.29 -20.12
CA TYR A 148 -3.89 -20.96 -19.01
C TYR A 148 -4.92 -22.01 -19.49
N GLN A 149 -5.57 -21.78 -20.64
CA GLN A 149 -6.60 -22.64 -21.19
C GLN A 149 -6.01 -23.78 -22.05
N SER A 150 -5.21 -23.44 -23.07
CA SER A 150 -4.64 -24.43 -24.01
C SER A 150 -3.42 -25.17 -23.45
N LYS A 151 -2.79 -24.65 -22.39
CA LYS A 151 -1.50 -25.11 -21.82
C LYS A 151 -0.33 -25.02 -22.80
N GLU A 152 -0.53 -24.42 -23.94
CA GLU A 152 0.53 -24.16 -24.91
C GLU A 152 1.56 -23.18 -24.35
N GLU A 153 2.84 -23.51 -24.52
CA GLU A 153 3.95 -22.65 -24.12
C GLU A 153 4.59 -22.01 -25.35
N TYR A 154 4.96 -20.74 -25.20
CA TYR A 154 5.69 -20.00 -26.22
C TYR A 154 6.59 -18.96 -25.58
N THR A 155 7.61 -18.55 -26.32
CA THR A 155 8.61 -17.58 -25.84
C THR A 155 8.54 -16.28 -26.64
N VAL A 156 8.52 -15.16 -25.93
CA VAL A 156 8.53 -13.82 -26.50
C VAL A 156 9.86 -13.18 -26.21
N LYS A 157 10.44 -12.50 -27.21
CA LYS A 157 11.65 -11.68 -27.08
C LYS A 157 11.26 -10.21 -27.09
N SER A 158 11.88 -9.42 -26.21
CA SER A 158 11.66 -7.97 -26.15
C SER A 158 13.00 -7.25 -25.95
N ASP A 159 13.03 -5.95 -26.24
CA ASP A 159 14.22 -5.14 -25.97
C ASP A 159 14.37 -4.88 -24.47
N VAL A 160 13.23 -4.68 -23.79
CA VAL A 160 13.15 -4.43 -22.34
C VAL A 160 11.99 -5.20 -21.73
N ILE A 161 12.21 -5.80 -20.56
CA ILE A 161 11.18 -6.51 -19.77
C ILE A 161 11.02 -5.82 -18.42
N PHE A 162 9.81 -5.40 -18.10
CA PHE A 162 9.42 -4.94 -16.79
C PHE A 162 8.68 -6.04 -16.04
N GLY A 163 9.14 -6.37 -14.82
CA GLY A 163 8.45 -7.27 -13.91
C GLY A 163 7.59 -6.47 -12.94
N THR A 164 6.27 -6.52 -13.14
CA THR A 164 5.23 -5.96 -12.26
C THR A 164 4.28 -7.06 -11.79
N ASP A 165 4.83 -8.26 -11.67
CA ASP A 165 4.15 -9.53 -11.44
C ASP A 165 3.96 -9.88 -9.96
N GLY A 166 4.04 -8.83 -9.11
CA GLY A 166 3.64 -8.88 -7.70
C GLY A 166 4.64 -9.58 -6.79
N ALA A 167 4.23 -9.82 -5.54
CA ALA A 167 5.07 -10.39 -4.49
C ALA A 167 5.65 -11.78 -4.84
N GLY A 168 5.01 -12.53 -5.73
CA GLY A 168 5.47 -13.83 -6.24
C GLY A 168 6.31 -13.77 -7.51
N SER A 169 6.92 -12.64 -7.84
CA SER A 169 7.56 -12.32 -9.12
C SER A 169 8.47 -13.41 -9.69
N ILE A 170 8.20 -13.78 -10.94
CA ILE A 170 9.03 -14.68 -11.75
C ILE A 170 10.32 -13.97 -12.19
N LEU A 171 10.25 -12.67 -12.51
CA LEU A 171 11.46 -11.93 -12.86
C LEU A 171 12.42 -11.85 -11.67
N ARG A 172 11.93 -11.54 -10.46
CA ARG A 172 12.76 -11.56 -9.24
C ARG A 172 13.37 -12.96 -9.00
N LYS A 173 12.58 -14.04 -9.20
CA LYS A 173 13.08 -15.41 -9.11
C LYS A 173 14.19 -15.67 -10.14
N SER A 174 14.06 -15.14 -11.35
CA SER A 174 15.08 -15.28 -12.41
C SER A 174 16.39 -14.59 -12.03
N TYR A 175 16.33 -13.45 -11.36
CA TYR A 175 17.51 -12.77 -10.79
C TYR A 175 18.22 -13.65 -9.76
N TYR A 176 17.47 -14.25 -8.86
CA TYR A 176 18.03 -15.14 -7.82
C TYR A 176 18.68 -16.40 -8.40
N LEU A 177 18.16 -16.93 -9.50
CA LEU A 177 18.68 -18.14 -10.15
C LEU A 177 19.92 -17.88 -11.02
N GLU A 178 20.18 -16.62 -11.43
CA GLU A 178 21.33 -16.24 -12.23
C GLU A 178 22.58 -16.13 -11.35
N LYS A 179 23.47 -17.16 -11.42
CA LYS A 179 24.63 -17.27 -10.52
C LYS A 179 25.66 -16.15 -10.65
N LYS A 180 25.72 -15.48 -11.80
CA LYS A 180 26.65 -14.37 -12.04
C LYS A 180 26.10 -13.03 -11.60
N PHE A 181 24.83 -12.95 -11.28
CA PHE A 181 24.16 -11.75 -10.82
C PHE A 181 24.05 -11.79 -9.29
N LEU A 182 24.81 -10.92 -8.63
CA LEU A 182 24.85 -10.85 -7.18
C LEU A 182 23.56 -10.20 -6.66
N PHE A 183 22.55 -11.00 -6.52
CA PHE A 183 21.20 -10.58 -6.11
C PHE A 183 20.94 -10.93 -4.65
N SER A 184 20.60 -9.92 -3.85
CA SER A 184 20.17 -10.06 -2.47
C SER A 184 18.65 -9.96 -2.37
N TYR A 185 18.03 -10.83 -1.59
CA TYR A 185 16.58 -10.91 -1.46
C TYR A 185 16.18 -11.43 -0.09
N SER A 186 15.25 -10.76 0.57
CA SER A 186 14.53 -11.26 1.73
C SER A 186 13.02 -11.19 1.48
N GLN A 187 12.31 -12.09 2.13
CA GLN A 187 10.85 -12.11 2.18
C GLN A 187 10.46 -12.49 3.62
N ASP A 188 10.08 -11.49 4.39
CA ASP A 188 9.79 -11.62 5.80
C ASP A 188 8.28 -11.65 6.01
N TYR A 189 7.80 -12.73 6.64
CA TYR A 189 6.39 -12.92 6.94
C TYR A 189 6.09 -12.62 8.41
N LEU A 190 4.97 -11.94 8.65
CA LEU A 190 4.42 -11.86 10.00
C LEU A 190 3.81 -13.21 10.40
N THR A 191 3.75 -13.46 11.71
CA THR A 191 3.03 -14.64 12.27
C THR A 191 1.51 -14.57 12.07
N HIS A 192 1.03 -13.44 11.56
CA HIS A 192 -0.37 -13.16 11.27
C HIS A 192 -0.67 -13.31 9.78
N GLY A 193 -1.93 -13.62 9.50
CA GLY A 193 -2.53 -13.55 8.18
C GLY A 193 -3.67 -12.55 8.14
N TYR A 194 -4.32 -12.48 6.99
CA TYR A 194 -5.55 -11.71 6.84
C TYR A 194 -6.63 -12.52 6.11
N LYS A 195 -7.88 -12.19 6.37
CA LYS A 195 -9.04 -12.78 5.71
C LYS A 195 -10.06 -11.69 5.37
N GLU A 196 -10.55 -11.74 4.14
CA GLU A 196 -11.58 -10.81 3.66
C GLU A 196 -12.95 -11.33 4.03
N LEU A 197 -13.81 -10.40 4.43
CA LEU A 197 -15.21 -10.58 4.80
C LEU A 197 -15.99 -9.39 4.23
N GLU A 198 -17.32 -9.40 4.32
CA GLU A 198 -18.15 -8.33 3.77
C GLU A 198 -19.26 -7.91 4.75
N ILE A 199 -19.45 -6.60 4.91
CA ILE A 199 -20.70 -6.04 5.42
C ILE A 199 -21.52 -5.65 4.18
N PRO A 200 -22.63 -6.33 3.87
CA PRO A 200 -23.45 -6.03 2.70
C PRO A 200 -24.15 -4.67 2.85
N ALA A 201 -24.59 -4.10 1.74
CA ALA A 201 -25.49 -2.96 1.75
C ALA A 201 -26.82 -3.33 2.46
N ASP A 202 -27.53 -2.33 2.97
CA ASP A 202 -28.88 -2.54 3.49
C ASP A 202 -29.89 -2.89 2.37
N ALA A 203 -31.11 -3.19 2.74
CA ALA A 203 -32.17 -3.55 1.78
C ALA A 203 -32.49 -2.45 0.75
N ASN A 204 -32.02 -1.23 0.94
CA ASN A 204 -32.17 -0.08 0.04
C ASN A 204 -30.87 0.24 -0.74
N GLY A 205 -29.85 -0.61 -0.65
CA GLY A 205 -28.54 -0.38 -1.28
C GLY A 205 -27.70 0.70 -0.59
N LYS A 206 -27.90 0.95 0.71
CA LYS A 206 -27.17 1.97 1.47
C LYS A 206 -26.18 1.35 2.43
N HIS A 207 -25.14 2.12 2.76
CA HIS A 207 -24.19 1.76 3.79
C HIS A 207 -24.86 1.60 5.15
N GLN A 208 -24.59 0.50 5.86
CA GLN A 208 -25.14 0.20 7.19
C GLN A 208 -24.40 0.94 8.31
N ILE A 209 -23.16 1.36 8.07
CA ILE A 209 -22.34 2.16 9.00
C ILE A 209 -21.78 3.38 8.25
N SER A 210 -21.05 4.27 8.93
CA SER A 210 -20.54 5.52 8.33
C SER A 210 -19.59 5.25 7.17
N LYS A 211 -19.95 5.66 5.96
CA LYS A 211 -19.08 5.55 4.77
C LYS A 211 -17.91 6.54 4.77
N ASP A 212 -17.95 7.56 5.62
CA ASP A 212 -16.99 8.67 5.62
C ASP A 212 -15.78 8.38 6.53
N HIS A 213 -15.63 7.11 6.99
CA HIS A 213 -14.58 6.69 7.89
C HIS A 213 -14.02 5.32 7.52
N LEU A 214 -12.74 5.13 7.83
CA LEU A 214 -12.15 3.80 7.97
C LEU A 214 -12.56 3.24 9.34
N HIS A 215 -13.33 2.17 9.38
CA HIS A 215 -13.68 1.51 10.62
C HIS A 215 -12.57 0.60 11.11
N ILE A 216 -12.27 0.62 12.41
CA ILE A 216 -11.24 -0.21 13.03
C ILE A 216 -11.78 -0.76 14.35
N TRP A 217 -11.69 -2.07 14.52
CA TRP A 217 -11.95 -2.80 15.78
C TRP A 217 -10.63 -3.37 16.31
N PRO A 218 -9.85 -2.62 17.08
CA PRO A 218 -8.60 -3.11 17.67
C PRO A 218 -8.90 -4.03 18.86
N ARG A 219 -8.18 -5.16 18.94
CA ARG A 219 -8.33 -6.17 20.01
C ARG A 219 -6.96 -6.67 20.50
N GLY A 220 -5.94 -5.81 20.54
CA GLY A 220 -4.61 -6.16 20.97
C GLY A 220 -3.89 -7.03 19.93
N GLU A 221 -3.98 -8.36 20.04
CA GLU A 221 -3.26 -9.26 19.15
C GLU A 221 -3.87 -9.37 17.73
N TYR A 222 -5.10 -8.91 17.53
CA TYR A 222 -5.82 -8.97 16.24
C TYR A 222 -6.70 -7.75 16.06
N MET A 223 -7.14 -7.53 14.84
CA MET A 223 -8.04 -6.41 14.53
C MET A 223 -8.90 -6.70 13.31
N LEU A 224 -10.04 -6.02 13.25
CA LEU A 224 -10.90 -5.93 12.08
C LEU A 224 -10.86 -4.52 11.54
N ILE A 225 -10.85 -4.36 10.22
CA ILE A 225 -11.02 -3.06 9.57
C ILE A 225 -12.11 -3.16 8.50
N ALA A 226 -12.79 -2.06 8.19
CA ALA A 226 -13.76 -2.00 7.11
C ALA A 226 -13.64 -0.71 6.30
N LEU A 227 -13.61 -0.87 4.97
CA LEU A 227 -13.55 0.21 3.99
C LEU A 227 -14.83 0.21 3.15
N PRO A 228 -15.45 1.38 2.90
CA PRO A 228 -16.69 1.48 2.15
C PRO A 228 -16.52 1.19 0.66
N ASN A 229 -17.54 0.59 0.04
CA ASN A 229 -17.67 0.34 -1.39
C ASN A 229 -18.75 1.24 -2.01
N MET A 230 -18.66 1.49 -3.32
CA MET A 230 -19.63 2.34 -4.04
C MET A 230 -21.03 1.76 -4.09
N ASP A 231 -21.19 0.45 -3.95
CA ASP A 231 -22.46 -0.28 -3.94
C ASP A 231 -23.19 -0.27 -2.58
N GLY A 232 -22.60 0.39 -1.58
CA GLY A 232 -23.17 0.46 -0.22
C GLY A 232 -22.66 -0.63 0.73
N SER A 233 -21.87 -1.57 0.24
CA SER A 233 -21.20 -2.58 1.08
C SER A 233 -19.91 -2.04 1.71
N PHE A 234 -19.28 -2.85 2.58
CA PHE A 234 -17.92 -2.62 3.06
C PHE A 234 -17.08 -3.87 2.85
N THR A 235 -15.88 -3.69 2.31
CA THR A 235 -14.85 -4.71 2.39
C THR A 235 -14.26 -4.73 3.79
N VAL A 236 -14.38 -5.87 4.46
CA VAL A 236 -13.91 -6.09 5.82
C VAL A 236 -12.67 -6.97 5.79
N THR A 237 -11.65 -6.60 6.55
CA THR A 237 -10.42 -7.42 6.65
C THR A 237 -10.15 -7.76 8.11
N LEU A 238 -10.14 -9.05 8.41
CA LEU A 238 -9.70 -9.58 9.69
C LEU A 238 -8.21 -9.90 9.63
N PHE A 239 -7.43 -9.30 10.53
CA PHE A 239 -6.03 -9.64 10.78
C PHE A 239 -5.94 -10.46 12.05
N LEU A 240 -5.40 -11.69 11.96
CA LEU A 240 -5.37 -12.65 13.06
C LEU A 240 -4.12 -13.53 12.98
N GLY A 241 -3.65 -14.02 14.14
CA GLY A 241 -2.55 -14.98 14.20
C GLY A 241 -2.85 -16.25 13.37
N ASN A 242 -1.84 -16.84 12.74
CA ASN A 242 -2.03 -18.08 11.96
C ASN A 242 -2.22 -19.29 12.85
N GLU A 243 -1.36 -19.46 13.86
CA GLU A 243 -1.31 -20.65 14.72
C GLU A 243 -1.17 -20.31 16.21
N GLU A 244 -0.83 -19.07 16.57
CA GLU A 244 -0.53 -18.63 17.93
C GLU A 244 -1.53 -17.58 18.45
N GLY A 245 -1.63 -17.43 19.77
CA GLY A 245 -2.53 -16.50 20.45
C GLY A 245 -3.78 -17.19 21.00
N ALA A 246 -4.59 -16.41 21.74
CA ALA A 246 -5.86 -16.88 22.30
C ALA A 246 -6.85 -17.30 21.20
N TYR A 247 -6.84 -16.54 20.09
CA TYR A 247 -7.56 -16.83 18.87
C TYR A 247 -6.59 -16.83 17.69
N HIS A 248 -6.74 -17.78 16.78
CA HIS A 248 -5.91 -17.91 15.58
C HIS A 248 -6.65 -18.65 14.46
N PHE A 249 -6.27 -18.42 13.19
CA PHE A 249 -6.97 -19.00 12.05
C PHE A 249 -7.10 -20.52 12.09
N LYS A 250 -6.05 -21.23 12.48
CA LYS A 250 -6.06 -22.69 12.58
C LYS A 250 -6.99 -23.21 13.68
N GLY A 251 -7.23 -22.42 14.73
CA GLY A 251 -8.11 -22.78 15.83
C GLY A 251 -9.59 -22.52 15.56
N LEU A 252 -9.91 -21.62 14.63
CA LEU A 252 -11.27 -21.29 14.20
C LEU A 252 -11.72 -22.23 13.05
N ASP A 253 -11.78 -23.52 13.33
CA ASP A 253 -11.97 -24.63 12.37
C ASP A 253 -13.42 -25.13 12.25
N SER A 254 -14.37 -24.53 12.97
CA SER A 254 -15.80 -24.85 12.87
C SER A 254 -16.68 -23.61 12.95
N GLU A 255 -17.90 -23.71 12.41
CA GLU A 255 -18.90 -22.64 12.43
C GLU A 255 -19.17 -22.14 13.85
N GLU A 256 -19.26 -23.04 14.83
CA GLU A 256 -19.51 -22.70 16.24
C GLU A 256 -18.37 -21.85 16.81
N LYS A 257 -17.12 -22.25 16.55
CA LYS A 257 -15.94 -21.50 17.03
C LYS A 257 -15.82 -20.15 16.36
N ILE A 258 -16.07 -20.06 15.04
CA ILE A 258 -16.08 -18.80 14.31
C ILE A 258 -17.13 -17.86 14.91
N LYS A 259 -18.38 -18.33 15.06
CA LYS A 259 -19.45 -17.51 15.65
C LYS A 259 -19.14 -17.07 17.07
N ALA A 260 -18.64 -17.99 17.92
CA ALA A 260 -18.26 -17.69 19.30
C ALA A 260 -17.19 -16.59 19.36
N PHE A 261 -16.18 -16.66 18.52
CA PHE A 261 -15.13 -15.64 18.39
C PHE A 261 -15.71 -14.27 18.04
N PHE A 262 -16.59 -14.19 17.03
CA PHE A 262 -17.19 -12.91 16.64
C PHE A 262 -18.18 -12.39 17.67
N VAL A 263 -18.96 -13.26 18.35
CA VAL A 263 -19.84 -12.86 19.46
C VAL A 263 -19.06 -12.22 20.59
N GLU A 264 -17.91 -12.80 20.93
CA GLU A 264 -17.09 -12.32 22.04
C GLU A 264 -16.28 -11.08 21.67
N GLN A 265 -15.69 -11.04 20.48
CA GLN A 265 -14.70 -10.04 20.14
C GLN A 265 -15.21 -8.91 19.25
N PHE A 266 -16.24 -9.15 18.44
CA PHE A 266 -16.76 -8.20 17.45
C PHE A 266 -18.30 -8.23 17.38
N PRO A 267 -19.02 -8.08 18.52
CA PRO A 267 -20.48 -8.27 18.57
C PRO A 267 -21.23 -7.29 17.65
N ASP A 268 -20.79 -6.06 17.55
CA ASP A 268 -21.37 -5.02 16.69
C ASP A 268 -21.12 -5.31 15.20
N ALA A 269 -19.92 -5.76 14.82
CA ALA A 269 -19.60 -6.17 13.47
C ALA A 269 -20.34 -7.46 13.06
N LEU A 270 -20.46 -8.43 13.96
CA LEU A 270 -21.22 -9.67 13.72
C LEU A 270 -22.66 -9.41 13.31
N ALA A 271 -23.31 -8.42 13.94
CA ALA A 271 -24.68 -8.04 13.61
C ALA A 271 -24.84 -7.54 12.16
N LEU A 272 -23.75 -7.13 11.53
CA LEU A 272 -23.70 -6.58 10.18
C LEU A 272 -23.23 -7.60 9.12
N ILE A 273 -22.67 -8.76 9.53
CA ILE A 273 -22.13 -9.80 8.62
C ILE A 273 -22.97 -11.08 8.75
N PRO A 274 -24.07 -11.20 8.00
CA PRO A 274 -25.04 -12.29 8.18
C PRO A 274 -24.46 -13.69 7.88
N ASN A 275 -23.50 -13.78 6.95
CA ASN A 275 -22.92 -15.04 6.47
C ASN A 275 -21.48 -15.27 6.99
N ILE A 276 -21.15 -14.77 8.18
CA ILE A 276 -19.78 -14.74 8.70
C ILE A 276 -19.07 -16.10 8.67
N ALA A 277 -19.74 -17.19 9.03
CA ALA A 277 -19.12 -18.51 9.08
C ALA A 277 -18.85 -19.08 7.68
N GLU A 278 -19.75 -18.83 6.72
CA GLU A 278 -19.61 -19.23 5.34
C GLU A 278 -18.47 -18.46 4.66
N GLU A 279 -18.45 -17.14 4.77
CA GLU A 279 -17.40 -16.28 4.22
C GLU A 279 -16.05 -16.62 4.84
N PHE A 280 -15.98 -16.77 6.17
CA PHE A 280 -14.75 -17.13 6.86
C PHE A 280 -14.19 -18.47 6.37
N SER A 281 -15.05 -19.45 6.09
CA SER A 281 -14.64 -20.80 5.64
C SER A 281 -14.23 -20.80 4.16
N ASN A 282 -14.93 -20.06 3.31
CA ASN A 282 -14.74 -20.06 1.86
C ASN A 282 -13.61 -19.14 1.39
N ASN A 283 -13.39 -18.02 2.08
CA ASN A 283 -12.37 -17.05 1.69
C ASN A 283 -10.98 -17.53 2.12
N PRO A 284 -9.97 -17.40 1.25
CA PRO A 284 -8.61 -17.84 1.58
C PRO A 284 -8.01 -16.93 2.67
N THR A 285 -7.12 -17.49 3.48
CA THR A 285 -6.26 -16.72 4.36
C THR A 285 -5.04 -16.24 3.58
N GLY A 286 -4.83 -14.93 3.51
CA GLY A 286 -3.68 -14.32 2.88
C GLY A 286 -2.51 -14.18 3.86
N ALA A 287 -1.29 -14.30 3.37
CA ALA A 287 -0.07 -14.07 4.14
C ALA A 287 0.31 -12.58 4.13
N LEU A 288 0.90 -12.12 5.22
CA LEU A 288 1.41 -10.77 5.38
C LEU A 288 2.93 -10.79 5.25
N GLY A 289 3.45 -10.40 4.10
CA GLY A 289 4.87 -10.47 3.79
C GLY A 289 5.44 -9.14 3.29
N THR A 290 6.68 -8.87 3.68
CA THR A 290 7.48 -7.75 3.19
C THR A 290 8.62 -8.28 2.34
N VAL A 291 8.82 -7.70 1.15
CA VAL A 291 9.89 -8.04 0.22
C VAL A 291 10.91 -6.92 0.18
N LYS A 292 12.19 -7.26 0.37
CA LYS A 292 13.33 -6.39 0.12
C LYS A 292 14.31 -7.10 -0.79
N CYS A 293 14.78 -6.46 -1.85
CA CYS A 293 15.74 -7.06 -2.77
C CYS A 293 16.63 -6.00 -3.46
N SER A 294 17.78 -6.43 -3.95
CA SER A 294 18.72 -5.57 -4.69
C SER A 294 19.70 -6.44 -5.50
N PRO A 295 20.16 -5.96 -6.67
CA PRO A 295 19.68 -4.79 -7.42
C PRO A 295 18.34 -5.05 -8.12
N TRP A 296 17.64 -4.00 -8.56
CA TRP A 296 16.31 -4.14 -9.18
C TRP A 296 16.36 -4.35 -10.69
N SER A 297 17.52 -4.21 -11.31
CA SER A 297 17.67 -4.33 -12.76
C SER A 297 18.88 -5.17 -13.15
N TYR A 298 18.78 -5.76 -14.33
CA TYR A 298 19.89 -6.46 -14.96
C TYR A 298 20.24 -5.80 -16.29
N LYS A 299 21.45 -5.23 -16.37
CA LYS A 299 21.94 -4.50 -17.55
C LYS A 299 20.91 -3.45 -18.06
N ASN A 300 20.68 -3.43 -19.36
CA ASN A 300 19.67 -2.62 -20.05
C ASN A 300 18.38 -3.40 -20.38
N ASN A 301 18.22 -4.62 -19.85
CA ASN A 301 17.25 -5.58 -20.34
C ASN A 301 16.02 -5.69 -19.45
N THR A 302 16.20 -5.66 -18.13
CA THR A 302 15.10 -5.98 -17.21
C THR A 302 15.10 -5.08 -15.99
N LEU A 303 13.89 -4.76 -15.48
CA LEU A 303 13.65 -4.02 -14.24
C LEU A 303 12.44 -4.58 -13.51
N ILE A 304 12.54 -4.82 -12.19
CA ILE A 304 11.40 -5.12 -11.33
C ILE A 304 10.87 -3.84 -10.68
N MET A 305 9.53 -3.73 -10.55
CA MET A 305 8.83 -2.56 -10.00
C MET A 305 7.63 -2.99 -9.15
N GLY A 306 7.18 -2.09 -8.29
CA GLY A 306 6.04 -2.34 -7.40
C GLY A 306 6.27 -3.53 -6.48
N ASP A 307 5.24 -4.33 -6.20
CA ASP A 307 5.32 -5.48 -5.30
C ASP A 307 6.35 -6.53 -5.74
N ALA A 308 6.75 -6.56 -7.02
CA ALA A 308 7.82 -7.43 -7.50
C ALA A 308 9.18 -7.04 -6.90
N ALA A 309 9.39 -5.76 -6.60
CA ALA A 309 10.61 -5.22 -6.02
C ALA A 309 10.51 -5.01 -4.50
N HIS A 310 9.33 -4.58 -4.00
CA HIS A 310 9.16 -4.10 -2.63
C HIS A 310 7.72 -4.27 -2.11
N ALA A 311 7.17 -5.47 -2.15
CA ALA A 311 5.89 -5.75 -1.52
C ALA A 311 5.92 -5.40 -0.04
N VAL A 312 4.84 -4.80 0.47
CA VAL A 312 4.71 -4.36 1.86
C VAL A 312 3.43 -4.88 2.50
N VAL A 313 3.42 -5.01 3.81
CA VAL A 313 2.20 -5.31 4.57
C VAL A 313 1.22 -4.12 4.53
N PRO A 314 -0.11 -4.35 4.59
CA PRO A 314 -1.10 -3.33 4.24
C PRO A 314 -1.38 -2.25 5.30
N PHE A 315 -0.74 -2.31 6.46
CA PHE A 315 -1.13 -1.53 7.64
C PHE A 315 -0.98 -0.01 7.50
N TYR A 316 -0.09 0.46 6.63
CA TYR A 316 0.02 1.90 6.32
C TYR A 316 -0.89 2.33 5.15
N GLY A 317 -1.44 1.36 4.40
CA GLY A 317 -2.24 1.63 3.20
C GLY A 317 -1.43 2.20 2.03
N GLN A 318 -0.10 1.98 1.98
CA GLN A 318 0.78 2.63 1.00
C GLN A 318 1.30 1.72 -0.11
N GLY A 319 1.00 0.42 -0.13
CA GLY A 319 1.55 -0.48 -1.16
C GLY A 319 1.23 -0.07 -2.60
N MET A 320 -0.04 0.26 -2.88
CA MET A 320 -0.45 0.80 -4.18
C MET A 320 0.17 2.16 -4.46
N ASN A 321 0.12 3.09 -3.50
CA ASN A 321 0.63 4.45 -3.65
C ASN A 321 2.15 4.45 -3.95
N ALA A 322 2.92 3.61 -3.27
CA ALA A 322 4.35 3.43 -3.51
C ALA A 322 4.63 2.84 -4.90
N SER A 323 3.83 1.84 -5.33
CA SER A 323 3.93 1.26 -6.67
C SER A 323 3.56 2.27 -7.77
N PHE A 324 2.63 3.18 -7.50
CA PHE A 324 2.28 4.26 -8.42
C PHE A 324 3.37 5.33 -8.49
N GLU A 325 3.97 5.66 -7.36
CA GLU A 325 5.12 6.56 -7.28
C GLU A 325 6.34 6.01 -8.04
N ASP A 326 6.52 4.68 -8.09
CA ASP A 326 7.52 4.05 -8.95
C ASP A 326 7.37 4.47 -10.42
N VAL A 327 6.13 4.51 -10.92
CA VAL A 327 5.86 4.92 -12.30
C VAL A 327 6.12 6.41 -12.51
N VAL A 328 5.79 7.26 -11.51
CA VAL A 328 6.09 8.69 -11.55
C VAL A 328 7.60 8.93 -11.65
N VAL A 329 8.37 8.31 -10.77
CA VAL A 329 9.84 8.47 -10.74
C VAL A 329 10.49 7.95 -12.02
N LEU A 330 10.04 6.79 -12.53
CA LEU A 330 10.53 6.30 -13.83
C LEU A 330 10.23 7.29 -14.95
N ASP A 331 9.03 7.87 -14.97
CA ASP A 331 8.62 8.87 -15.96
C ASP A 331 9.48 10.14 -15.90
N GLU A 332 9.78 10.63 -14.70
CA GLU A 332 10.67 11.77 -14.47
C GLU A 332 12.09 11.49 -14.94
N ILE A 333 12.61 10.28 -14.70
CA ILE A 333 13.95 9.87 -15.17
C ILE A 333 14.00 9.75 -16.71
N LEU A 334 12.94 9.25 -17.33
CA LEU A 334 12.83 9.20 -18.79
C LEU A 334 12.87 10.60 -19.44
N ASN A 335 12.46 11.66 -18.72
CA ASN A 335 12.58 13.05 -19.17
C ASN A 335 14.03 13.55 -19.18
N GLN A 336 14.95 12.92 -18.47
CA GLN A 336 16.36 13.31 -18.42
C GLN A 336 17.13 12.92 -19.70
N ASN A 337 16.48 12.18 -20.62
CA ASN A 337 17.05 11.75 -21.91
C ASN A 337 18.41 11.03 -21.75
N LEU A 338 18.50 10.12 -20.78
CA LEU A 338 19.69 9.31 -20.55
C LEU A 338 20.03 8.44 -21.78
N GLU A 339 21.30 8.05 -21.90
CA GLU A 339 21.84 7.41 -23.10
C GLU A 339 21.16 6.08 -23.45
N ASN A 340 20.82 5.28 -22.43
CA ASN A 340 20.26 3.94 -22.61
C ASN A 340 19.48 3.48 -21.37
N TRP A 341 18.80 2.34 -21.49
CA TRP A 341 18.01 1.76 -20.40
C TRP A 341 18.84 1.39 -19.15
N GLU A 342 20.10 1.02 -19.31
CA GLU A 342 20.95 0.73 -18.14
C GLU A 342 21.15 1.98 -17.27
N ALA A 343 21.37 3.13 -17.88
CA ALA A 343 21.48 4.41 -17.19
C ALA A 343 20.15 4.79 -16.51
N VAL A 344 19.01 4.58 -17.20
CA VAL A 344 17.67 4.80 -16.66
C VAL A 344 17.43 3.92 -15.44
N PHE A 345 17.71 2.64 -15.54
CA PHE A 345 17.47 1.67 -14.46
C PHE A 345 18.34 1.92 -13.22
N LYS A 346 19.60 2.31 -13.43
CA LYS A 346 20.50 2.70 -12.34
C LYS A 346 19.99 3.97 -11.64
N ALA A 347 19.56 4.99 -12.40
CA ALA A 347 19.01 6.22 -11.85
C ALA A 347 17.71 5.95 -11.09
N TYR A 348 16.82 5.13 -11.65
CA TYR A 348 15.57 4.71 -11.00
C TYR A 348 15.83 3.97 -9.68
N THR A 349 16.68 2.95 -9.69
CA THR A 349 16.99 2.17 -8.48
C THR A 349 17.58 3.07 -7.40
N LYS A 350 18.48 4.00 -7.79
CA LYS A 350 19.07 4.96 -6.86
C LYS A 350 18.03 5.90 -6.25
N ALA A 351 17.04 6.33 -7.02
CA ALA A 351 16.01 7.25 -6.57
C ALA A 351 14.95 6.58 -5.68
N ARG A 352 14.66 5.27 -5.91
CA ARG A 352 13.50 4.61 -5.27
C ARG A 352 13.84 3.64 -4.16
N LYS A 353 15.05 3.05 -4.18
CA LYS A 353 15.37 1.92 -3.28
C LYS A 353 15.23 2.28 -1.80
N GLN A 354 15.74 3.44 -1.38
CA GLN A 354 15.67 3.87 0.02
C GLN A 354 14.22 4.13 0.45
N ASP A 355 13.45 4.80 -0.38
CA ASP A 355 12.03 5.06 -0.11
C ASP A 355 11.20 3.78 -0.02
N ALA A 356 11.45 2.84 -0.93
CA ALA A 356 10.74 1.55 -0.92
C ALA A 356 11.09 0.70 0.31
N ASP A 357 12.35 0.70 0.76
CA ASP A 357 12.73 0.04 2.01
C ASP A 357 12.09 0.72 3.22
N ALA A 358 12.07 2.05 3.23
CA ALA A 358 11.50 2.84 4.32
C ALA A 358 10.00 2.60 4.47
N ILE A 359 9.22 2.59 3.38
CA ILE A 359 7.78 2.31 3.50
C ILE A 359 7.51 0.87 3.94
N GLY A 360 8.38 -0.08 3.58
CA GLY A 360 8.32 -1.45 4.09
C GLY A 360 8.48 -1.50 5.62
N GLU A 361 9.44 -0.75 6.17
CA GLU A 361 9.66 -0.63 7.63
C GLU A 361 8.49 0.08 8.32
N LEU A 362 8.09 1.23 7.79
CA LEU A 362 6.95 2.00 8.31
C LEU A 362 5.66 1.18 8.35
N ALA A 363 5.42 0.32 7.35
CA ALA A 363 4.24 -0.52 7.31
C ALA A 363 4.24 -1.58 8.43
N VAL A 364 5.39 -2.16 8.75
CA VAL A 364 5.55 -3.09 9.88
C VAL A 364 5.44 -2.35 11.22
N GLU A 365 6.08 -1.17 11.35
CA GLU A 365 5.94 -0.33 12.56
C GLU A 365 4.48 0.04 12.82
N ASN A 366 3.75 0.45 11.79
CA ASN A 366 2.35 0.81 11.92
C ASN A 366 1.45 -0.37 12.33
N TYR A 367 1.82 -1.59 11.95
CA TYR A 367 1.15 -2.79 12.46
C TYR A 367 1.22 -2.87 13.98
N TYR A 368 2.43 -2.75 14.55
CA TYR A 368 2.62 -2.77 15.99
C TYR A 368 1.94 -1.55 16.67
N GLU A 369 1.99 -0.37 16.04
CA GLU A 369 1.32 0.81 16.54
C GLU A 369 -0.21 0.63 16.60
N MET A 370 -0.82 0.13 15.53
CA MET A 370 -2.26 -0.12 15.49
C MET A 370 -2.70 -1.24 16.43
N ARG A 371 -1.87 -2.28 16.59
CA ARG A 371 -2.16 -3.42 17.44
C ARG A 371 -2.00 -3.12 18.93
N ASP A 372 -0.85 -2.55 19.31
CA ASP A 372 -0.41 -2.48 20.70
C ASP A 372 -0.55 -1.06 21.29
N HIS A 373 -0.38 -0.02 20.50
CA HIS A 373 -0.21 1.34 20.99
C HIS A 373 -1.51 2.16 21.04
N VAL A 374 -2.56 1.77 20.32
CA VAL A 374 -3.86 2.49 20.33
C VAL A 374 -4.47 2.58 21.73
N ALA A 375 -4.17 1.62 22.60
CA ALA A 375 -4.59 1.63 24.00
C ALA A 375 -3.63 2.37 24.96
N ASN A 376 -2.37 2.59 24.56
CA ASN A 376 -1.33 3.16 25.41
C ASN A 376 -1.57 4.67 25.66
N PRO A 377 -1.68 5.12 26.93
CA PRO A 377 -1.92 6.53 27.25
C PRO A 377 -0.87 7.51 26.69
N LEU A 378 0.41 7.14 26.66
CA LEU A 378 1.48 8.00 26.14
C LEU A 378 1.30 8.26 24.64
N PHE A 379 0.94 7.22 23.87
CA PHE A 379 0.69 7.37 22.43
C PHE A 379 -0.56 8.20 22.14
N LYS A 380 -1.62 8.04 22.95
CA LYS A 380 -2.81 8.90 22.83
C LYS A 380 -2.47 10.38 23.10
N GLN A 381 -1.63 10.63 24.09
CA GLN A 381 -1.18 11.99 24.42
C GLN A 381 -0.30 12.56 23.31
N LYS A 382 0.69 11.78 22.82
CA LYS A 382 1.51 12.17 21.66
C LYS A 382 0.62 12.53 20.47
N ARG A 383 -0.33 11.67 20.12
CA ARG A 383 -1.24 11.90 19.00
C ARG A 383 -2.06 13.18 19.14
N LYS A 384 -2.56 13.48 20.36
CA LYS A 384 -3.26 14.74 20.64
C LYS A 384 -2.37 15.95 20.37
N ILE A 385 -1.13 15.93 20.84
CA ILE A 385 -0.17 17.03 20.63
C ILE A 385 0.14 17.19 19.14
N GLU A 386 0.37 16.11 18.42
CA GLU A 386 0.57 16.14 16.96
C GLU A 386 -0.59 16.82 16.24
N MET A 387 -1.83 16.43 16.56
CA MET A 387 -3.04 17.03 15.99
C MET A 387 -3.15 18.52 16.29
N ASP A 388 -2.84 18.92 17.52
CA ASP A 388 -2.88 20.33 17.95
C ASP A 388 -1.76 21.14 17.25
N LEU A 389 -0.57 20.59 17.08
CA LEU A 389 0.52 21.21 16.32
C LEU A 389 0.16 21.37 14.84
N GLU A 390 -0.36 20.34 14.20
CA GLU A 390 -0.78 20.38 12.79
C GLU A 390 -1.90 21.39 12.57
N LYS A 391 -2.86 21.49 13.50
CA LYS A 391 -3.97 22.46 13.44
C LYS A 391 -3.50 23.89 13.58
N ASN A 392 -2.58 24.17 14.51
CA ASN A 392 -2.15 25.53 14.83
C ASN A 392 -0.97 26.00 13.97
N PHE A 393 -0.16 25.08 13.43
CA PHE A 393 1.04 25.34 12.64
C PHE A 393 1.07 24.46 11.37
N PRO A 394 0.06 24.59 10.48
CA PRO A 394 -0.15 23.64 9.38
C PRO A 394 0.95 23.62 8.32
N THR A 395 1.78 24.66 8.25
CA THR A 395 2.92 24.75 7.32
C THR A 395 4.27 24.47 7.97
N GLU A 396 4.31 24.36 9.29
CA GLU A 396 5.56 24.28 10.07
C GLU A 396 5.76 22.90 10.72
N TYR A 397 4.67 22.18 10.96
CA TYR A 397 4.72 20.84 11.55
C TYR A 397 3.91 19.85 10.72
N PHE A 398 4.50 18.70 10.46
CA PHE A 398 3.87 17.53 9.85
C PHE A 398 4.21 16.30 10.69
N SER A 399 3.20 15.60 11.17
CA SER A 399 3.42 14.31 11.82
C SER A 399 3.96 13.27 10.84
N LYS A 400 4.58 12.20 11.35
CA LYS A 400 5.05 11.08 10.53
C LYS A 400 3.96 10.57 9.57
N TYR A 401 2.74 10.40 10.07
CA TYR A 401 1.62 9.94 9.26
C TYR A 401 1.28 10.92 8.13
N SER A 402 1.24 12.21 8.43
CA SER A 402 0.93 13.25 7.44
C SER A 402 2.02 13.36 6.36
N MET A 403 3.30 13.29 6.73
CA MET A 403 4.40 13.28 5.77
C MET A 403 4.33 12.09 4.81
N VAL A 404 4.02 10.91 5.32
CA VAL A 404 3.92 9.69 4.52
C VAL A 404 2.69 9.69 3.61
N THR A 405 1.54 10.16 4.10
CA THR A 405 0.24 9.98 3.44
C THR A 405 -0.18 11.17 2.58
N PHE A 406 0.05 12.39 3.07
CA PHE A 406 -0.49 13.63 2.48
C PHE A 406 0.59 14.55 1.87
N ASN A 407 1.86 14.20 1.96
CA ASN A 407 2.93 14.97 1.34
C ASN A 407 3.71 14.13 0.31
N ALA A 408 3.29 14.26 -0.96
CA ALA A 408 3.92 13.54 -2.06
C ALA A 408 5.26 14.15 -2.53
N ASP A 409 5.73 15.25 -1.91
CA ASP A 409 6.99 15.89 -2.25
C ASP A 409 8.14 15.48 -1.31
N ILE A 410 7.82 14.84 -0.17
CA ILE A 410 8.81 14.23 0.75
C ILE A 410 8.90 12.73 0.44
N GLY A 411 10.13 12.20 0.26
CA GLY A 411 10.36 10.76 0.12
C GLY A 411 10.00 9.99 1.40
N TYR A 412 9.67 8.70 1.26
CA TYR A 412 9.33 7.86 2.43
C TYR A 412 10.50 7.72 3.41
N ASP A 413 11.74 7.65 2.92
CA ASP A 413 12.94 7.60 3.77
C ASP A 413 13.09 8.88 4.60
N GLU A 414 12.92 10.04 3.98
CA GLU A 414 12.98 11.32 4.68
C GLU A 414 11.84 11.45 5.69
N ALA A 415 10.60 11.11 5.30
CA ALA A 415 9.45 11.11 6.20
C ALA A 415 9.64 10.16 7.39
N MET A 416 10.25 9.00 7.18
CA MET A 416 10.57 8.05 8.23
C MET A 416 11.60 8.61 9.22
N ARG A 417 12.71 9.15 8.72
CA ARG A 417 13.79 9.69 9.57
C ARG A 417 13.31 10.88 10.40
N ILE A 418 12.65 11.85 9.75
CA ILE A 418 12.08 13.00 10.45
C ILE A 418 11.03 12.55 11.47
N GLY A 419 10.10 11.71 11.06
CA GLY A 419 9.01 11.25 11.90
C GLY A 419 9.48 10.44 13.11
N ARG A 420 10.46 9.54 12.96
CA ARG A 420 11.07 8.81 14.08
C ARG A 420 11.75 9.76 15.08
N ALA A 421 12.46 10.77 14.58
CA ALA A 421 13.10 11.77 15.44
C ALA A 421 12.06 12.60 16.20
N GLN A 422 11.00 13.10 15.53
CA GLN A 422 9.89 13.82 16.17
C GLN A 422 9.17 12.94 17.21
N ASP A 423 8.88 11.68 16.90
CA ASP A 423 8.25 10.74 17.83
C ASP A 423 9.09 10.58 19.11
N LYS A 424 10.41 10.43 18.97
CA LYS A 424 11.32 10.33 20.10
C LYS A 424 11.31 11.57 20.98
N VAL A 425 11.37 12.75 20.38
CA VAL A 425 11.36 14.02 21.11
C VAL A 425 10.03 14.20 21.86
N LEU A 426 8.89 14.03 21.19
CA LEU A 426 7.56 14.18 21.80
C LEU A 426 7.35 13.19 22.96
N LEU A 427 7.72 11.93 22.77
CA LEU A 427 7.57 10.89 23.82
C LEU A 427 8.45 11.22 25.04
N ASN A 428 9.67 11.70 24.85
CA ASN A 428 10.53 12.13 25.95
C ASN A 428 9.92 13.33 26.70
N MET A 429 9.45 14.36 25.97
CA MET A 429 8.82 15.54 26.59
C MET A 429 7.57 15.17 27.42
N ILE A 430 6.80 14.17 26.98
CA ILE A 430 5.64 13.67 27.73
C ILE A 430 6.09 12.89 28.97
N ALA A 431 7.09 12.01 28.82
CA ALA A 431 7.59 11.19 29.92
C ALA A 431 8.24 12.03 31.04
N ASP A 432 9.00 13.06 30.67
CA ASP A 432 9.68 13.98 31.59
C ASP A 432 8.72 15.03 32.19
N LYS A 433 7.44 15.01 31.80
CA LYS A 433 6.42 15.99 32.19
C LYS A 433 6.71 17.44 31.78
N ASP A 434 7.54 17.62 30.78
CA ASP A 434 7.82 18.93 30.18
C ASP A 434 6.59 19.53 29.49
N ILE A 435 5.61 18.68 29.16
CA ILE A 435 4.35 19.06 28.55
C ILE A 435 3.21 18.64 29.46
N SER A 436 2.33 19.60 29.82
CA SER A 436 1.06 19.25 30.49
C SER A 436 0.08 18.71 29.47
N THR A 437 -0.24 17.42 29.56
CA THR A 437 -1.17 16.73 28.67
C THR A 437 -2.60 16.70 29.23
N SER A 438 -2.81 17.24 30.45
CA SER A 438 -4.11 17.23 31.13
C SER A 438 -5.02 18.41 30.78
N MET A 439 -4.49 19.45 30.12
CA MET A 439 -5.23 20.65 29.71
C MET A 439 -5.07 20.90 28.21
N GLU A 440 -6.01 21.63 27.61
CA GLU A 440 -5.83 22.19 26.27
C GLU A 440 -4.71 23.24 26.33
N MET A 441 -3.67 23.03 25.52
CA MET A 441 -2.58 23.98 25.41
C MET A 441 -3.01 25.21 24.59
N THR A 442 -2.62 26.38 25.05
CA THR A 442 -2.74 27.61 24.28
C THR A 442 -1.82 27.56 23.05
N LYS A 443 -2.12 28.38 22.05
CA LYS A 443 -1.24 28.48 20.85
C LYS A 443 0.20 28.91 21.22
N GLY A 444 0.37 29.71 22.29
CA GLY A 444 1.69 30.10 22.77
C GLY A 444 2.49 28.97 23.37
N GLU A 445 1.84 28.12 24.17
CA GLU A 445 2.47 26.88 24.70
C GLU A 445 2.81 25.90 23.60
N LEU A 446 1.91 25.69 22.63
CA LEU A 446 2.18 24.88 21.46
C LEU A 446 3.35 25.40 20.62
N ALA A 447 3.53 26.73 20.52
CA ALA A 447 4.69 27.28 19.81
C ALA A 447 6.03 26.96 20.49
N ILE A 448 6.06 26.91 21.83
CA ILE A 448 7.25 26.48 22.59
C ILE A 448 7.52 24.99 22.34
N VAL A 449 6.48 24.16 22.35
CA VAL A 449 6.60 22.73 22.02
C VAL A 449 7.13 22.55 20.60
N LEU A 450 6.58 23.28 19.62
CA LEU A 450 7.01 23.22 18.23
C LEU A 450 8.49 23.56 18.08
N GLN A 451 8.93 24.67 18.68
CA GLN A 451 10.33 25.09 18.63
C GLN A 451 11.25 24.01 19.19
N LYS A 452 10.93 23.46 20.36
CA LYS A 452 11.72 22.39 20.97
C LYS A 452 11.76 21.12 20.09
N VAL A 453 10.61 20.71 19.53
CA VAL A 453 10.55 19.57 18.62
C VAL A 453 11.42 19.80 17.38
N GLN A 454 11.37 20.99 16.77
CA GLN A 454 12.19 21.30 15.61
C GLN A 454 13.69 21.31 15.92
N GLU A 455 14.11 21.95 17.03
CA GLU A 455 15.51 22.05 17.46
C GLU A 455 16.10 20.67 17.75
N GLU A 456 15.43 19.84 18.58
CA GLU A 456 15.91 18.53 18.96
C GLU A 456 15.85 17.52 17.80
N THR A 457 14.79 17.57 16.96
CA THR A 457 14.72 16.76 15.74
C THR A 457 15.90 17.04 14.82
N ASN A 458 16.22 18.32 14.59
CA ASN A 458 17.36 18.71 13.77
C ASN A 458 18.71 18.24 14.37
N ALA A 459 18.85 18.24 15.69
CA ALA A 459 20.04 17.72 16.37
C ALA A 459 20.20 16.22 16.14
N ILE A 460 19.13 15.43 16.33
CA ILE A 460 19.13 13.98 16.09
C ILE A 460 19.50 13.68 14.63
N LEU A 461 18.85 14.32 13.67
CA LEU A 461 19.12 14.11 12.25
C LEU A 461 20.55 14.46 11.83
N LYS A 462 21.17 15.44 12.53
CA LYS A 462 22.57 15.79 12.31
C LYS A 462 23.52 14.72 12.86
N GLU A 463 23.20 14.18 14.03
CA GLU A 463 23.98 13.09 14.63
C GLU A 463 23.93 11.83 13.78
N ASP A 464 22.74 11.44 13.29
CA ASP A 464 22.55 10.28 12.42
C ASP A 464 23.37 10.40 11.13
N ARG A 465 23.40 11.59 10.50
CA ARG A 465 24.24 11.85 9.31
C ARG A 465 25.73 11.69 9.59
N ILE A 466 26.21 12.08 10.78
CA ILE A 466 27.61 11.96 11.18
C ILE A 466 27.95 10.48 11.45
N ALA A 467 27.01 9.72 12.01
CA ALA A 467 27.15 8.29 12.28
C ALA A 467 27.07 7.42 11.02
N GLY A 468 26.66 7.98 9.87
CA GLY A 468 26.48 7.25 8.62
C GLY A 468 25.21 6.38 8.60
N LEU A 469 24.26 6.74 9.42
CA LEU A 469 22.95 6.12 9.57
C LEU A 469 21.90 6.83 8.73
#